data_29218e9e8a5385b98e352dc525da8085
#
_entry.id   29218e9e8a5385b98e352dc525da8085
#
_cell.length_a   1.000
_cell.length_b   1.000
_cell.length_c   1.000
_cell.angle_alpha   90.00
_cell.angle_beta   90.00
_cell.angle_gamma   90.00
#
_symmetry.space_group_name_H-M   'P 1'
#
loop_
_entity.id
_entity.type
_entity.pdbx_description
1 polymer ?
#
loop_
_entity_poly.entity_id
_entity_poly.type
_entity_poly.pdbx_seq_one_letter_code
_entity_poly.pdbx_strand_id
1 'polypeptide(L)'
;MKKIKESITEKDYKKLMAYTRGLETIKPNSKQNFLRTFAVLFFSGIRLNEIQTMRYRHIKELLDNRETIIETTKTQRERKIFASDNFIKELNKLFSFDEFTDFEEKVVQKRGQPRSSIGHITYIQAVNKIIHEALGERYSSHSFRQGMITQMAQNGVNAQAICDIIGHSNVQTTLGYIKTTEEDLKKILPY
;
A
#
# COMPACT_ATOMS: atom_id res chain seq x y z
N MET A 1 -5.27 -25.63 -8.42
CA MET A 1 -4.00 -24.96 -8.10
C MET A 1 -4.28 -23.52 -7.68
N LYS A 2 -3.82 -23.06 -6.51
CA LYS A 2 -3.86 -21.61 -6.17
C LYS A 2 -2.98 -20.85 -7.18
N LYS A 3 -3.58 -19.93 -7.96
CA LYS A 3 -2.81 -19.04 -8.84
C LYS A 3 -1.83 -18.25 -7.97
N ILE A 4 -0.53 -18.38 -8.21
CA ILE A 4 0.50 -17.58 -7.51
C ILE A 4 0.31 -16.13 -7.93
N LYS A 5 0.08 -15.25 -6.95
CA LYS A 5 0.00 -13.81 -7.19
C LYS A 5 1.39 -13.26 -7.46
N GLU A 6 1.48 -12.27 -8.33
CA GLU A 6 2.73 -11.59 -8.66
C GLU A 6 3.00 -10.43 -7.72
N SER A 7 4.27 -10.14 -7.47
CA SER A 7 4.71 -8.96 -6.72
C SER A 7 4.63 -7.72 -7.60
N ILE A 8 4.15 -6.60 -7.06
CA ILE A 8 4.18 -5.31 -7.76
C ILE A 8 5.58 -4.70 -7.64
N THR A 9 6.17 -4.40 -8.80
CA THR A 9 7.43 -3.67 -8.93
C THR A 9 7.18 -2.16 -9.08
N GLU A 10 8.24 -1.35 -9.02
CA GLU A 10 8.14 0.09 -9.30
C GLU A 10 7.61 0.38 -10.72
N LYS A 11 8.00 -0.45 -11.71
CA LYS A 11 7.50 -0.35 -13.08
C LYS A 11 5.99 -0.61 -13.16
N ASP A 12 5.51 -1.63 -12.46
CA ASP A 12 4.08 -1.97 -12.38
C ASP A 12 3.29 -0.86 -11.68
N TYR A 13 3.84 -0.31 -10.59
CA TYR A 13 3.24 0.82 -9.90
C TYR A 13 3.08 2.03 -10.82
N LYS A 14 4.14 2.43 -11.53
CA LYS A 14 4.10 3.54 -12.50
C LYS A 14 3.05 3.30 -13.59
N LYS A 15 2.98 2.07 -14.12
CA LYS A 15 1.98 1.67 -15.13
C LYS A 15 0.56 1.78 -14.59
N LEU A 16 0.32 1.27 -13.37
CA LEU A 16 -1.00 1.32 -12.71
C LEU A 16 -1.44 2.77 -12.44
N MET A 17 -0.53 3.61 -11.96
CA MET A 17 -0.81 5.04 -11.70
C MET A 17 -1.14 5.78 -13.00
N ALA A 18 -0.39 5.53 -14.08
CA ALA A 18 -0.66 6.13 -15.39
C ALA A 18 -2.01 5.68 -15.95
N TYR A 19 -2.30 4.37 -15.90
CA TYR A 19 -3.59 3.81 -16.29
C TYR A 19 -4.74 4.47 -15.52
N THR A 20 -4.63 4.55 -14.20
CA THR A 20 -5.67 5.12 -13.34
C THR A 20 -5.92 6.61 -13.63
N ARG A 21 -4.87 7.40 -13.90
CA ARG A 21 -4.99 8.80 -14.31
C ARG A 21 -5.73 8.95 -15.63
N GLY A 22 -5.51 8.06 -16.59
CA GLY A 22 -6.12 8.05 -17.91
C GLY A 22 -7.59 7.59 -17.94
N LEU A 23 -8.13 7.02 -16.85
CA LEU A 23 -9.53 6.59 -16.81
C LEU A 23 -10.50 7.78 -16.87
N GLU A 24 -11.20 7.94 -17.98
CA GLU A 24 -12.22 9.00 -18.15
C GLU A 24 -13.60 8.57 -17.66
N THR A 25 -13.84 7.26 -17.60
CA THR A 25 -15.15 6.68 -17.23
C THR A 25 -15.50 6.74 -15.75
N ILE A 26 -14.52 7.05 -14.88
CA ILE A 26 -14.72 7.14 -13.43
C ILE A 26 -14.75 8.60 -12.97
N LYS A 27 -15.57 8.84 -11.94
CA LYS A 27 -15.70 10.19 -11.36
C LYS A 27 -14.40 10.67 -10.74
N PRO A 28 -14.09 11.98 -10.78
CA PRO A 28 -12.83 12.53 -10.25
C PRO A 28 -12.52 12.10 -8.81
N ASN A 29 -13.50 12.14 -7.90
CA ASN A 29 -13.32 11.72 -6.51
C ASN A 29 -12.96 10.23 -6.38
N SER A 30 -13.58 9.36 -7.19
CA SER A 30 -13.24 7.93 -7.20
C SER A 30 -11.83 7.71 -7.76
N LYS A 31 -11.46 8.43 -8.80
CA LYS A 31 -10.11 8.42 -9.38
C LYS A 31 -9.07 8.80 -8.32
N GLN A 32 -9.32 9.88 -7.58
CA GLN A 32 -8.45 10.33 -6.51
C GLN A 32 -8.31 9.29 -5.39
N ASN A 33 -9.42 8.66 -4.98
CA ASN A 33 -9.40 7.57 -4.01
C ASN A 33 -8.49 6.41 -4.45
N PHE A 34 -8.53 6.00 -5.73
CA PHE A 34 -7.68 4.93 -6.25
C PHE A 34 -6.21 5.34 -6.30
N LEU A 35 -5.89 6.55 -6.76
CA LEU A 35 -4.50 7.04 -6.79
C LEU A 35 -3.90 7.07 -5.38
N ARG A 36 -4.64 7.59 -4.39
CA ARG A 36 -4.26 7.60 -2.98
C ARG A 36 -4.06 6.20 -2.43
N THR A 37 -4.99 5.29 -2.76
CA THR A 37 -4.89 3.88 -2.37
C THR A 37 -3.62 3.22 -2.88
N PHE A 38 -3.35 3.33 -4.19
CA PHE A 38 -2.19 2.67 -4.78
C PHE A 38 -0.87 3.24 -4.26
N ALA A 39 -0.80 4.55 -4.04
CA ALA A 39 0.38 5.17 -3.44
C ALA A 39 0.62 4.66 -2.01
N VAL A 40 -0.42 4.70 -1.16
CA VAL A 40 -0.29 4.23 0.23
C VAL A 40 0.05 2.74 0.28
N LEU A 41 -0.61 1.89 -0.52
CA LEU A 41 -0.29 0.45 -0.58
C LEU A 41 1.16 0.20 -1.01
N PHE A 42 1.65 0.92 -2.03
CA PHE A 42 2.97 0.70 -2.60
C PHE A 42 4.10 1.07 -1.63
N PHE A 43 3.97 2.23 -1.01
CA PHE A 43 5.04 2.76 -0.16
C PHE A 43 4.99 2.28 1.31
N SER A 44 3.85 1.80 1.80
CA SER A 44 3.71 1.37 3.20
C SER A 44 3.48 -0.13 3.39
N GLY A 45 3.10 -0.85 2.33
CA GLY A 45 2.76 -2.27 2.40
C GLY A 45 1.60 -2.60 3.35
N ILE A 46 0.76 -1.63 3.75
CA ILE A 46 -0.41 -1.88 4.60
C ILE A 46 -1.48 -2.69 3.85
N ARG A 47 -2.46 -3.20 4.59
CA ARG A 47 -3.59 -3.91 3.98
C ARG A 47 -4.61 -2.91 3.45
N LEU A 48 -5.35 -3.33 2.42
CA LEU A 48 -6.36 -2.48 1.79
C LEU A 48 -7.44 -1.99 2.79
N ASN A 49 -7.83 -2.82 3.74
CA ASN A 49 -8.79 -2.44 4.78
C ASN A 49 -8.21 -1.45 5.80
N GLU A 50 -6.91 -1.45 6.02
CA GLU A 50 -6.23 -0.51 6.90
C GLU A 50 -6.26 0.91 6.32
N ILE A 51 -6.18 1.07 4.99
CA ILE A 51 -6.33 2.39 4.33
C ILE A 51 -7.71 3.00 4.60
N GLN A 52 -8.76 2.19 4.69
CA GLN A 52 -10.11 2.68 4.95
C GLN A 52 -10.27 3.27 6.37
N THR A 53 -9.38 2.92 7.30
CA THR A 53 -9.36 3.55 8.63
C THR A 53 -8.57 4.85 8.64
N MET A 54 -7.63 5.05 7.71
CA MET A 54 -6.79 6.23 7.65
C MET A 54 -7.58 7.52 7.41
N ARG A 55 -7.14 8.58 8.07
CA ARG A 55 -7.66 9.94 7.97
C ARG A 55 -6.57 10.89 7.48
N TYR A 56 -6.95 12.09 7.09
CA TYR A 56 -6.01 13.12 6.65
C TYR A 56 -4.96 13.45 7.70
N ARG A 57 -5.30 13.39 8.99
CA ARG A 57 -4.32 13.57 10.08
C ARG A 57 -3.14 12.59 9.96
N HIS A 58 -3.38 11.31 9.61
CA HIS A 58 -2.30 10.34 9.45
C HIS A 58 -1.39 10.68 8.25
N ILE A 59 -1.95 11.25 7.18
CA ILE A 59 -1.16 11.73 6.05
C ILE A 59 -0.33 12.95 6.46
N LYS A 60 -0.92 13.87 7.22
CA LYS A 60 -0.20 15.05 7.74
C LYS A 60 0.95 14.64 8.66
N GLU A 61 0.73 13.69 9.56
CA GLU A 61 1.77 13.12 10.43
C GLU A 61 2.90 12.48 9.61
N LEU A 62 2.59 11.73 8.53
CA LEU A 62 3.60 11.17 7.62
C LEU A 62 4.43 12.26 6.95
N LEU A 63 3.80 13.37 6.56
CA LEU A 63 4.47 14.49 5.92
C LEU A 63 5.38 15.27 6.89
N ASP A 64 4.92 15.50 8.11
CA ASP A 64 5.61 16.32 9.11
C ASP A 64 6.67 15.52 9.88
N ASN A 65 6.31 14.32 10.33
CA ASN A 65 7.10 13.52 11.26
C ASN A 65 7.74 12.28 10.61
N ARG A 66 7.43 12.00 9.34
CA ARG A 66 7.84 10.78 8.61
C ARG A 66 7.30 9.49 9.19
N GLU A 67 6.37 9.56 10.12
CA GLU A 67 5.72 8.40 10.72
C GLU A 67 4.30 8.71 11.17
N THR A 68 3.48 7.68 11.24
CA THR A 68 2.13 7.72 11.84
C THR A 68 1.77 6.38 12.43
N ILE A 69 0.77 6.37 13.32
CA ILE A 69 0.23 5.16 13.93
C ILE A 69 -1.20 4.95 13.44
N ILE A 70 -1.48 3.75 12.95
CA ILE A 70 -2.83 3.33 12.57
C ILE A 70 -3.30 2.14 13.42
N GLU A 71 -4.59 2.07 13.65
CA GLU A 71 -5.21 0.88 14.24
C GLU A 71 -5.45 -0.20 13.18
N THR A 72 -5.02 -1.41 13.46
CA THR A 72 -5.27 -2.54 12.57
C THR A 72 -6.68 -3.10 12.81
N THR A 73 -7.48 -3.21 11.76
CA THR A 73 -8.90 -3.61 11.84
C THR A 73 -9.11 -5.04 12.35
N LYS A 74 -8.12 -5.93 12.20
CA LYS A 74 -8.26 -7.35 12.53
C LYS A 74 -7.89 -7.68 13.99
N THR A 75 -6.94 -6.96 14.55
CA THR A 75 -6.36 -7.30 15.88
C THR A 75 -6.46 -6.16 16.87
N GLN A 76 -7.02 -5.02 16.48
CA GLN A 76 -7.06 -3.76 17.28
C GLN A 76 -5.68 -3.36 17.84
N ARG A 77 -4.61 -3.78 17.16
CA ARG A 77 -3.24 -3.42 17.53
C ARG A 77 -2.82 -2.17 16.76
N GLU A 78 -2.08 -1.34 17.43
CA GLU A 78 -1.41 -0.22 16.78
C GLU A 78 -0.31 -0.71 15.84
N ARG A 79 -0.17 -0.03 14.72
CA ARG A 79 0.90 -0.27 13.77
C ARG A 79 1.49 1.06 13.34
N LYS A 80 2.81 1.17 13.49
CA LYS A 80 3.58 2.30 13.00
C LYS A 80 3.84 2.16 11.49
N ILE A 81 3.67 3.24 10.77
CA ILE A 81 4.01 3.39 9.34
C ILE A 81 5.09 4.44 9.23
N PHE A 82 6.11 4.16 8.42
CA PHE A 82 7.20 5.09 8.14
C PHE A 82 7.12 5.60 6.70
N ALA A 83 7.54 6.85 6.48
CA ALA A 83 7.56 7.47 5.16
C ALA A 83 8.99 7.72 4.67
N SER A 84 9.34 7.08 3.55
CA SER A 84 10.55 7.39 2.79
C SER A 84 10.40 8.72 2.03
N ASP A 85 11.51 9.29 1.56
CA ASP A 85 11.50 10.51 0.75
C ASP A 85 10.63 10.39 -0.50
N ASN A 86 10.64 9.22 -1.15
CA ASN A 86 9.80 8.97 -2.32
C ASN A 86 8.31 8.91 -1.95
N PHE A 87 7.98 8.36 -0.79
CA PHE A 87 6.61 8.35 -0.29
C PHE A 87 6.12 9.77 0.01
N ILE A 88 6.92 10.59 0.70
CA ILE A 88 6.63 12.01 0.95
C ILE A 88 6.38 12.76 -0.35
N LYS A 89 7.26 12.60 -1.36
CA LYS A 89 7.07 13.22 -2.68
C LYS A 89 5.75 12.81 -3.34
N GLU A 90 5.36 11.56 -3.23
CA GLU A 90 4.11 11.07 -3.82
C GLU A 90 2.89 11.55 -3.04
N LEU A 91 2.94 11.59 -1.69
CA LEU A 91 1.87 12.15 -0.87
C LEU A 91 1.62 13.63 -1.18
N ASN A 92 2.67 14.43 -1.33
CA ASN A 92 2.55 15.86 -1.69
C ASN A 92 1.90 16.10 -3.07
N LYS A 93 1.94 15.13 -4.00
CA LYS A 93 1.21 15.21 -5.28
C LYS A 93 -0.29 14.87 -5.14
N LEU A 94 -0.65 14.07 -4.15
CA LEU A 94 -1.98 13.49 -4.00
C LEU A 94 -2.83 14.15 -2.92
N PHE A 95 -2.21 14.93 -2.05
CA PHE A 95 -2.85 15.65 -0.95
C PHE A 95 -2.37 17.10 -0.94
N SER A 96 -3.31 17.99 -0.70
CA SER A 96 -3.05 19.39 -0.35
C SER A 96 -3.76 19.70 0.96
N PHE A 97 -3.12 20.49 1.78
CA PHE A 97 -3.64 20.92 3.08
C PHE A 97 -3.62 22.44 3.17
N ASP A 98 -4.68 23.01 3.67
CA ASP A 98 -4.86 24.42 3.94
C ASP A 98 -5.48 24.63 5.33
N GLU A 99 -5.76 25.86 5.70
CA GLU A 99 -6.35 26.24 6.99
C GLU A 99 -7.77 25.69 7.20
N PHE A 100 -8.48 25.32 6.11
CA PHE A 100 -9.84 24.77 6.16
C PHE A 100 -9.87 23.25 6.10
N THR A 101 -8.71 22.59 6.05
CA THR A 101 -8.64 21.14 5.91
C THR A 101 -9.20 20.44 7.14
N ASP A 102 -10.23 19.61 6.92
CA ASP A 102 -10.76 18.72 7.96
C ASP A 102 -9.89 17.45 8.08
N PHE A 103 -9.04 17.41 9.10
CA PHE A 103 -8.15 16.29 9.36
C PHE A 103 -8.86 14.97 9.74
N GLU A 104 -10.16 15.01 10.02
CA GLU A 104 -10.98 13.82 10.29
C GLU A 104 -11.54 13.18 9.02
N GLU A 105 -11.39 13.82 7.84
CA GLU A 105 -11.74 13.21 6.56
C GLU A 105 -10.93 11.92 6.30
N LYS A 106 -11.59 10.96 5.65
CA LYS A 106 -10.96 9.70 5.25
C LYS A 106 -10.04 9.89 4.06
N VAL A 107 -8.93 9.15 4.05
CA VAL A 107 -8.05 9.03 2.87
C VAL A 107 -8.82 8.48 1.66
N VAL A 108 -9.73 7.52 1.92
CA VAL A 108 -10.66 6.94 0.95
C VAL A 108 -12.08 7.35 1.32
N GLN A 109 -12.60 8.32 0.61
CA GLN A 109 -13.85 9.00 0.95
C GLN A 109 -15.05 8.38 0.24
N LYS A 110 -16.15 8.20 0.96
CA LYS A 110 -17.46 7.97 0.39
C LYS A 110 -18.00 9.28 -0.19
N ARG A 111 -18.57 9.21 -1.40
CA ARG A 111 -19.11 10.41 -2.09
C ARG A 111 -20.14 11.13 -1.20
N GLY A 112 -19.96 12.44 -1.03
CA GLY A 112 -20.81 13.31 -0.20
C GLY A 112 -20.71 13.06 1.31
N GLN A 113 -19.81 12.18 1.75
CA GLN A 113 -19.57 11.86 3.15
C GLN A 113 -18.06 11.69 3.40
N PRO A 114 -17.27 12.78 3.40
CA PRO A 114 -15.80 12.70 3.43
C PRO A 114 -15.23 12.05 4.71
N ARG A 115 -15.96 12.12 5.81
CA ARG A 115 -15.58 11.44 7.07
C ARG A 115 -15.93 9.94 7.10
N SER A 116 -16.59 9.43 6.06
CA SER A 116 -16.95 8.02 5.92
C SER A 116 -16.19 7.37 4.77
N SER A 117 -15.82 6.09 4.92
CA SER A 117 -15.20 5.31 3.85
C SER A 117 -16.25 4.58 3.00
N ILE A 118 -15.85 4.16 1.81
CA ILE A 118 -16.64 3.30 0.92
C ILE A 118 -16.87 1.96 1.60
N GLY A 119 -17.98 1.28 1.29
CA GLY A 119 -18.25 -0.07 1.80
C GLY A 119 -17.12 -1.05 1.43
N HIS A 120 -16.69 -1.85 2.40
CA HIS A 120 -15.48 -2.68 2.31
C HIS A 120 -15.46 -3.61 1.08
N ILE A 121 -16.51 -4.38 0.85
CA ILE A 121 -16.59 -5.32 -0.27
C ILE A 121 -16.53 -4.59 -1.61
N THR A 122 -17.35 -3.55 -1.78
CA THR A 122 -17.39 -2.73 -3.00
C THR A 122 -16.03 -2.12 -3.30
N TYR A 123 -15.35 -1.64 -2.26
CA TYR A 123 -14.02 -1.03 -2.41
C TYR A 123 -12.96 -2.04 -2.85
N ILE A 124 -12.91 -3.23 -2.22
CA ILE A 124 -11.97 -4.29 -2.61
C ILE A 124 -12.20 -4.70 -4.07
N GLN A 125 -13.45 -4.90 -4.47
CA GLN A 125 -13.80 -5.27 -5.84
C GLN A 125 -13.36 -4.20 -6.85
N ALA A 126 -13.65 -2.93 -6.57
CA ALA A 126 -13.28 -1.82 -7.44
C ALA A 126 -11.76 -1.65 -7.57
N VAL A 127 -11.02 -1.73 -6.46
CA VAL A 127 -9.54 -1.67 -6.46
C VAL A 127 -8.94 -2.81 -7.27
N ASN A 128 -9.36 -4.06 -7.01
CA ASN A 128 -8.82 -5.20 -7.74
C ASN A 128 -9.21 -5.18 -9.23
N LYS A 129 -10.39 -4.68 -9.58
CA LYS A 129 -10.79 -4.49 -10.98
C LYS A 129 -9.79 -3.60 -11.73
N ILE A 130 -9.45 -2.43 -11.20
CA ILE A 130 -8.48 -1.52 -11.82
C ILE A 130 -7.08 -2.15 -11.91
N ILE A 131 -6.65 -2.87 -10.88
CA ILE A 131 -5.38 -3.59 -10.89
C ILE A 131 -5.37 -4.64 -12.01
N HIS A 132 -6.44 -5.42 -12.16
CA HIS A 132 -6.54 -6.44 -13.20
C HIS A 132 -6.55 -5.84 -14.61
N GLU A 133 -7.26 -4.74 -14.83
CA GLU A 133 -7.30 -4.04 -16.11
C GLU A 133 -5.93 -3.46 -16.48
N ALA A 134 -5.20 -2.92 -15.51
CA ALA A 134 -3.89 -2.30 -15.77
C ALA A 134 -2.75 -3.31 -15.89
N LEU A 135 -2.73 -4.35 -15.04
CA LEU A 135 -1.59 -5.25 -14.84
C LEU A 135 -1.88 -6.73 -15.15
N GLY A 136 -3.16 -7.12 -15.17
CA GLY A 136 -3.59 -8.50 -15.40
C GLY A 136 -4.03 -9.24 -14.13
N GLU A 137 -4.70 -10.39 -14.31
CA GLU A 137 -5.39 -11.14 -13.24
C GLU A 137 -4.46 -11.75 -12.16
N ARG A 138 -3.16 -11.83 -12.45
CA ARG A 138 -2.17 -12.34 -11.48
C ARG A 138 -1.83 -11.35 -10.39
N TYR A 139 -2.23 -10.08 -10.54
CA TYR A 139 -2.03 -9.02 -9.56
C TYR A 139 -3.28 -8.81 -8.69
N SER A 140 -3.11 -8.27 -7.52
CA SER A 140 -4.19 -7.85 -6.60
C SER A 140 -3.67 -6.85 -5.58
N SER A 141 -4.55 -6.33 -4.72
CA SER A 141 -4.13 -5.46 -3.60
C SER A 141 -3.08 -6.10 -2.68
N HIS A 142 -3.02 -7.43 -2.57
CA HIS A 142 -1.96 -8.13 -1.84
C HIS A 142 -0.60 -8.12 -2.52
N SER A 143 -0.57 -7.92 -3.83
CA SER A 143 0.67 -7.89 -4.62
C SER A 143 1.59 -6.73 -4.24
N PHE A 144 1.04 -5.63 -3.75
CA PHE A 144 1.83 -4.50 -3.22
C PHE A 144 2.64 -4.91 -1.99
N ARG A 145 1.98 -5.55 -1.04
CA ARG A 145 2.62 -6.02 0.19
C ARG A 145 3.66 -7.09 -0.11
N GLN A 146 3.36 -8.00 -1.03
CA GLN A 146 4.31 -8.99 -1.50
C GLN A 146 5.53 -8.34 -2.16
N GLY A 147 5.32 -7.32 -3.02
CA GLY A 147 6.39 -6.56 -3.65
C GLY A 147 7.31 -5.88 -2.64
N MET A 148 6.74 -5.23 -1.64
CA MET A 148 7.50 -4.57 -0.56
C MET A 148 8.34 -5.57 0.25
N ILE A 149 7.77 -6.73 0.62
CA ILE A 149 8.51 -7.79 1.34
C ILE A 149 9.67 -8.30 0.48
N THR A 150 9.41 -8.60 -0.79
CA THR A 150 10.43 -9.08 -1.73
C THR A 150 11.57 -8.07 -1.89
N GLN A 151 11.23 -6.79 -2.06
CA GLN A 151 12.23 -5.73 -2.22
C GLN A 151 13.09 -5.55 -0.95
N MET A 152 12.47 -5.54 0.23
CA MET A 152 13.22 -5.47 1.49
C MET A 152 14.16 -6.67 1.67
N ALA A 153 13.69 -7.87 1.35
CA ALA A 153 14.50 -9.08 1.42
C ALA A 153 15.69 -9.04 0.44
N GLN A 154 15.47 -8.59 -0.80
CA GLN A 154 16.53 -8.40 -1.79
C GLN A 154 17.56 -7.34 -1.37
N ASN A 155 17.14 -6.35 -0.59
CA ASN A 155 18.03 -5.34 0.00
C ASN A 155 18.73 -5.83 1.28
N GLY A 156 18.61 -7.11 1.64
CA GLY A 156 19.31 -7.71 2.78
C GLY A 156 18.65 -7.40 4.14
N VAL A 157 17.44 -6.87 4.17
CA VAL A 157 16.72 -6.64 5.44
C VAL A 157 16.34 -7.99 6.05
N ASN A 158 16.66 -8.19 7.33
CA ASN A 158 16.36 -9.45 8.01
C ASN A 158 14.84 -9.69 8.15
N ALA A 159 14.45 -10.96 8.20
CA ALA A 159 13.04 -11.36 8.19
C ALA A 159 12.23 -10.82 9.38
N GLN A 160 12.85 -10.65 10.56
CA GLN A 160 12.19 -10.09 11.74
C GLN A 160 11.87 -8.60 11.53
N ALA A 161 12.82 -7.81 11.04
CA ALA A 161 12.59 -6.40 10.73
C ALA A 161 11.51 -6.22 9.65
N ILE A 162 11.50 -7.07 8.61
CA ILE A 162 10.43 -7.09 7.62
C ILE A 162 9.08 -7.41 8.26
N CYS A 163 9.04 -8.41 9.16
CA CYS A 163 7.85 -8.82 9.89
C CYS A 163 7.27 -7.64 10.70
N ASP A 164 8.11 -6.90 11.40
CA ASP A 164 7.73 -5.76 12.23
C ASP A 164 7.21 -4.59 11.37
N ILE A 165 7.91 -4.22 10.30
CA ILE A 165 7.51 -3.16 9.37
C ILE A 165 6.17 -3.50 8.72
N ILE A 166 6.02 -4.72 8.26
CA ILE A 166 4.81 -5.18 7.55
C ILE A 166 3.66 -5.43 8.53
N GLY A 167 3.92 -5.65 9.83
CA GLY A 167 2.92 -5.99 10.84
C GLY A 167 2.37 -7.41 10.62
N HIS A 168 3.25 -8.39 10.40
CA HIS A 168 2.92 -9.80 10.49
C HIS A 168 3.01 -10.25 11.96
N SER A 169 2.05 -11.05 12.40
CA SER A 169 2.08 -11.64 13.76
C SER A 169 3.04 -12.83 13.88
N ASN A 170 3.51 -13.35 12.74
CA ASN A 170 4.40 -14.50 12.70
C ASN A 170 5.40 -14.33 11.54
N VAL A 171 6.68 -14.48 11.84
CA VAL A 171 7.79 -14.38 10.88
C VAL A 171 7.70 -15.43 9.77
N GLN A 172 7.13 -16.61 10.04
CA GLN A 172 6.90 -17.63 9.02
C GLN A 172 6.03 -17.12 7.86
N THR A 173 5.08 -16.23 8.15
CA THR A 173 4.30 -15.59 7.10
C THR A 173 5.18 -14.71 6.19
N THR A 174 6.15 -14.02 6.75
CA THR A 174 7.13 -13.21 6.00
C THR A 174 8.06 -14.10 5.19
N LEU A 175 8.60 -15.16 5.80
CA LEU A 175 9.47 -16.12 5.12
C LEU A 175 8.80 -16.79 3.91
N GLY A 176 7.48 -17.03 3.97
CA GLY A 176 6.72 -17.56 2.83
C GLY A 176 6.72 -16.66 1.58
N TYR A 177 7.06 -15.39 1.71
CA TYR A 177 7.20 -14.45 0.59
C TYR A 177 8.65 -14.29 0.13
N ILE A 178 9.64 -14.65 0.96
CA ILE A 178 11.07 -14.55 0.64
C ILE A 178 11.46 -15.82 -0.10
N LYS A 179 11.64 -15.71 -1.42
CA LYS A 179 12.17 -16.79 -2.24
C LYS A 179 13.68 -16.63 -2.32
N THR A 180 14.42 -17.54 -1.75
CA THR A 180 15.87 -17.62 -1.94
C THR A 180 16.15 -18.23 -3.32
N THR A 181 16.84 -17.51 -4.17
CA THR A 181 17.30 -18.03 -5.48
C THR A 181 18.65 -18.71 -5.36
N GLU A 182 19.01 -19.54 -6.35
CA GLU A 182 20.36 -20.13 -6.39
C GLU A 182 21.47 -19.06 -6.46
N GLU A 183 21.19 -17.92 -7.08
CA GLU A 183 22.10 -16.78 -7.11
C GLU A 183 22.28 -16.15 -5.72
N ASP A 184 21.22 -16.06 -4.94
CA ASP A 184 21.29 -15.58 -3.56
C ASP A 184 22.13 -16.52 -2.69
N LEU A 185 21.95 -17.84 -2.87
CA LEU A 185 22.75 -18.85 -2.16
C LEU A 185 24.23 -18.76 -2.52
N LYS A 186 24.56 -18.58 -3.81
CA LYS A 186 25.95 -18.43 -4.27
C LYS A 186 26.64 -17.19 -3.68
N LYS A 187 25.90 -16.10 -3.45
CA LYS A 187 26.43 -14.86 -2.86
C LYS A 187 26.71 -14.97 -1.36
N ILE A 188 26.05 -15.90 -0.67
CA ILE A 188 26.13 -16.07 0.80
C ILE A 188 27.25 -17.07 1.17
N LEU A 189 27.62 -17.96 0.25
CA LEU A 189 28.68 -18.95 0.51
C LEU A 189 30.04 -18.26 0.61
N PRO A 190 30.78 -18.46 1.72
CA PRO A 190 32.00 -17.71 1.98
C PRO A 190 33.20 -18.12 1.12
N TYR A 191 33.15 -19.11 0.25
CA TYR A 191 34.19 -19.50 -0.72
C TYR A 191 33.68 -20.56 -1.69
#